data_394beaf59c0c14d809a09f427c4c3179
#
_entry.id   394beaf59c0c14d809a09f427c4c3179
#
_cell.length_a   1.000
_cell.length_b   1.000
_cell.length_c   1.000
_cell.angle_alpha   90.00
_cell.angle_beta   90.00
_cell.angle_gamma   90.00
#
_symmetry.space_group_name_H-M   'P 1'
#
loop_
_entity.id
_entity.type
_entity.pdbx_description
1 polymer ?
#
loop_
_entity_poly.entity_id
_entity_poly.type
_entity_poly.pdbx_seq_one_letter_code
_entity_poly.pdbx_strand_id
1 'polypeptide(L)'
;MGHINAFPTYKYEVWDTDGKPHNVYRGVDVGFGGYIRSFAGCYGNVALLDVQSLHPNSIIAMNYFGEYTQRYKDILDTRIAIKHGDFETARKMLDGKLVKYLEDESTAKDLAQALKIVLNSTYGVTAANFDNPLRDIRNKNNIVALRGALFMKTLQDEVEARGYRIVAIKTDSIKIADADRDIVDFCIEFAKKYSYTFEFEAVYDKICQVNDADYVAKYKDPNWCLETFGMIPGENKKHGGEWTTTGAKFAVPYVFKKLFTKEVIGFDDLCETKEVKSAIYLDMNEKLPEDGHNYHFIGKVGLFCPIKPGCGGGEMLRTAKGPDGGVKYDALAGTKGYRWLEAENVKLLGKENDIDLSYYNAKVDAAIYGSGSGKAYKPGIADFCDFEWFVSDDPYIPGSLQTKPRRELDEETPPWILPCGRETCDGCPNLFTDDFHMSCELGHDIPDLPYLDAREEDARAFDRR
;
A
#
# COMPACT_ATOMS: atom_id res chain seq x y z
N MET A 1 12.65 9.48 27.38
CA MET A 1 13.29 8.15 27.43
C MET A 1 12.45 7.08 28.13
N GLY A 2 11.61 7.42 29.11
CA GLY A 2 10.90 6.43 29.93
C GLY A 2 10.07 5.37 29.18
N HIS A 3 9.58 5.66 27.99
CA HIS A 3 8.67 4.77 27.27
C HIS A 3 9.31 3.88 26.20
N ILE A 4 10.55 4.11 25.81
CA ILE A 4 11.34 3.12 25.05
C ILE A 4 11.88 2.05 25.99
N ASN A 5 12.03 2.32 27.27
CA ASN A 5 12.37 1.31 28.30
C ASN A 5 11.30 0.21 28.43
N ALA A 6 10.08 0.40 27.91
CA ALA A 6 9.08 -0.67 27.77
C ALA A 6 9.49 -1.75 26.75
N PHE A 7 10.56 -1.52 25.97
CA PHE A 7 11.08 -2.41 24.94
C PHE A 7 12.58 -2.71 25.21
N PRO A 8 12.90 -3.50 26.25
CA PRO A 8 14.26 -3.61 26.81
C PRO A 8 15.30 -4.21 25.85
N THR A 9 14.89 -4.95 24.82
CA THR A 9 15.81 -5.56 23.86
C THR A 9 16.02 -4.71 22.60
N TYR A 10 15.42 -3.52 22.55
CA TYR A 10 15.61 -2.60 21.42
C TYR A 10 17.04 -2.05 21.40
N LYS A 11 17.65 -2.02 20.19
CA LYS A 11 18.96 -1.47 19.91
C LYS A 11 18.93 -0.62 18.64
N TYR A 12 19.66 0.49 18.68
CA TYR A 12 20.03 1.24 17.48
C TYR A 12 21.47 0.90 17.14
N GLU A 13 21.71 0.24 16.04
CA GLU A 13 23.02 -0.28 15.67
C GLU A 13 23.30 -0.10 14.17
N VAL A 14 24.56 0.00 13.80
CA VAL A 14 24.99 0.05 12.40
C VAL A 14 25.43 -1.35 11.99
N TRP A 15 24.88 -1.86 10.90
CA TRP A 15 25.25 -3.17 10.40
C TRP A 15 26.49 -3.10 9.50
N ASP A 16 27.41 -4.05 9.69
CA ASP A 16 28.62 -4.14 8.89
C ASP A 16 28.34 -4.46 7.41
N THR A 17 27.19 -5.07 7.13
CA THR A 17 26.80 -5.51 5.79
C THR A 17 26.47 -4.35 4.84
N ASP A 18 25.93 -3.25 5.35
CA ASP A 18 25.48 -2.11 4.53
C ASP A 18 25.99 -0.75 5.06
N GLY A 19 26.63 -0.72 6.23
CA GLY A 19 27.14 0.49 6.87
C GLY A 19 26.03 1.48 7.31
N LYS A 20 24.77 1.05 7.33
CA LYS A 20 23.62 1.90 7.68
C LYS A 20 23.12 1.60 9.09
N PRO A 21 22.50 2.60 9.75
CA PRO A 21 21.86 2.38 11.05
C PRO A 21 20.53 1.63 10.89
N HIS A 22 20.24 0.74 11.85
CA HIS A 22 19.03 -0.06 11.93
C HIS A 22 18.41 0.03 13.32
N ASN A 23 17.08 -0.07 13.37
CA ASN A 23 16.31 -0.18 14.61
C ASN A 23 16.02 -1.66 14.88
N VAL A 24 16.90 -2.32 15.59
CA VAL A 24 16.81 -3.76 15.84
C VAL A 24 16.02 -4.06 17.11
N TYR A 25 14.99 -4.86 16.99
CA TYR A 25 14.19 -5.31 18.11
C TYR A 25 13.86 -6.78 17.98
N ARG A 26 14.21 -7.57 19.01
CA ARG A 26 14.03 -9.04 19.02
C ARG A 26 14.59 -9.71 17.74
N GLY A 27 15.75 -9.25 17.29
CA GLY A 27 16.46 -9.80 16.13
C GLY A 27 15.91 -9.37 14.76
N VAL A 28 14.98 -8.42 14.72
CA VAL A 28 14.35 -7.92 13.47
C VAL A 28 14.56 -6.43 13.36
N ASP A 29 14.91 -5.94 12.16
CA ASP A 29 14.83 -4.50 11.85
C ASP A 29 13.35 -4.10 11.73
N VAL A 30 12.92 -3.19 12.60
CA VAL A 30 11.54 -2.68 12.64
C VAL A 30 11.36 -1.40 11.81
N GLY A 31 12.43 -0.92 11.14
CA GLY A 31 12.41 0.24 10.28
C GLY A 31 12.35 1.57 11.02
N PHE A 32 12.22 2.66 10.25
CA PHE A 32 12.21 4.04 10.75
C PHE A 32 10.83 4.70 10.69
N GLY A 33 9.96 4.30 9.77
CA GLY A 33 8.66 4.93 9.51
C GLY A 33 7.46 4.15 10.04
N GLY A 34 7.66 2.90 10.42
CA GLY A 34 6.63 1.98 10.91
C GLY A 34 7.02 0.54 10.60
N TYR A 35 6.46 -0.38 11.37
CA TYR A 35 6.70 -1.81 11.17
C TYR A 35 5.78 -2.35 10.07
N ILE A 36 6.37 -2.94 9.03
CA ILE A 36 5.64 -3.53 7.91
C ILE A 36 6.07 -4.99 7.76
N ARG A 37 5.09 -5.88 7.74
CA ARG A 37 5.24 -7.29 7.41
C ARG A 37 4.01 -7.76 6.65
N SER A 38 4.19 -8.55 5.62
CA SER A 38 3.11 -9.26 4.98
C SER A 38 3.55 -10.68 4.62
N PHE A 39 2.58 -11.58 4.65
CA PHE A 39 2.77 -12.96 4.27
C PHE A 39 1.83 -13.21 3.08
N ALA A 40 2.42 -13.33 1.89
CA ALA A 40 1.66 -13.57 0.69
C ALA A 40 0.93 -14.92 0.78
N GLY A 41 -0.34 -14.93 0.39
CA GLY A 41 -1.19 -16.11 0.48
C GLY A 41 -2.67 -15.76 0.45
N CYS A 42 -3.51 -16.79 0.38
CA CYS A 42 -4.94 -16.68 0.61
C CYS A 42 -5.27 -17.09 2.05
N TYR A 43 -6.17 -16.35 2.67
CA TYR A 43 -6.58 -16.56 4.06
C TYR A 43 -8.08 -16.33 4.19
N GLY A 44 -8.67 -16.85 5.27
CA GLY A 44 -10.07 -16.64 5.58
C GLY A 44 -10.32 -16.23 7.01
N ASN A 45 -11.54 -15.77 7.29
CA ASN A 45 -11.96 -15.25 8.59
C ASN A 45 -10.93 -14.29 9.20
N VAL A 46 -10.49 -13.31 8.39
CA VAL A 46 -9.37 -12.42 8.74
C VAL A 46 -9.89 -11.19 9.47
N ALA A 47 -9.56 -11.05 10.74
CA ALA A 47 -9.83 -9.83 11.51
C ALA A 47 -8.82 -8.74 11.19
N LEU A 48 -9.30 -7.53 10.95
CA LEU A 48 -8.52 -6.31 10.81
C LEU A 48 -8.73 -5.43 12.05
N LEU A 49 -7.64 -5.17 12.76
CA LEU A 49 -7.60 -4.22 13.86
C LEU A 49 -6.66 -3.07 13.50
N ASP A 50 -7.11 -1.84 13.71
CA ASP A 50 -6.35 -0.61 13.44
C ASP A 50 -6.13 0.19 14.72
N VAL A 51 -4.91 0.69 14.94
CA VAL A 51 -4.61 1.51 16.12
C VAL A 51 -5.14 2.91 15.91
N GLN A 52 -6.12 3.29 16.70
CA GLN A 52 -6.67 4.63 16.66
C GLN A 52 -5.59 5.68 16.93
N SER A 53 -5.19 6.40 15.88
CA SER A 53 -4.23 7.51 15.96
C SER A 53 -2.88 7.12 16.58
N LEU A 54 -2.16 6.15 15.99
CA LEU A 54 -0.89 5.60 16.50
C LEU A 54 0.14 6.67 16.89
N HIS A 55 0.47 7.59 15.96
CA HIS A 55 1.48 8.62 16.22
C HIS A 55 1.06 9.63 17.29
N PRO A 56 -0.16 10.20 17.28
CA PRO A 56 -0.65 11.02 18.38
C PRO A 56 -0.60 10.33 19.74
N ASN A 57 -1.05 9.08 19.84
CA ASN A 57 -1.00 8.34 21.10
C ASN A 57 0.44 8.03 21.53
N SER A 58 1.36 7.81 20.60
CA SER A 58 2.79 7.69 20.91
C SER A 58 3.36 8.98 21.53
N ILE A 59 3.01 10.13 20.96
CA ILE A 59 3.39 11.47 21.49
C ILE A 59 2.89 11.63 22.91
N ILE A 60 1.62 11.32 23.16
CA ILE A 60 0.98 11.45 24.48
C ILE A 60 1.62 10.50 25.49
N ALA A 61 1.77 9.22 25.12
CA ALA A 61 2.36 8.20 26.00
C ALA A 61 3.80 8.52 26.40
N MET A 62 4.56 9.19 25.54
CA MET A 62 5.93 9.63 25.83
C MET A 62 6.00 10.97 26.57
N ASN A 63 4.88 11.62 26.84
CA ASN A 63 4.83 13.00 27.34
C ASN A 63 5.76 13.92 26.52
N TYR A 64 5.65 13.85 25.18
CA TYR A 64 6.62 14.42 24.25
C TYR A 64 6.71 15.95 24.36
N PHE A 65 5.58 16.62 24.59
CA PHE A 65 5.48 18.07 24.73
C PHE A 65 5.49 18.56 26.18
N GLY A 66 5.79 17.68 27.16
CA GLY A 66 5.82 18.07 28.58
C GLY A 66 4.47 18.63 29.06
N GLU A 67 4.44 19.83 29.59
CA GLU A 67 3.22 20.49 30.06
C GLU A 67 2.15 20.71 29.00
N TYR A 68 2.53 20.80 27.73
CA TYR A 68 1.59 20.94 26.61
C TYR A 68 1.00 19.64 26.09
N THR A 69 1.46 18.48 26.58
CA THR A 69 0.96 17.18 26.14
C THR A 69 -0.53 17.00 26.42
N GLN A 70 -1.02 17.55 27.55
CA GLN A 70 -2.45 17.49 27.85
C GLN A 70 -3.28 18.25 26.83
N ARG A 71 -2.82 19.44 26.40
CA ARG A 71 -3.53 20.20 25.37
C ARG A 71 -3.55 19.51 24.02
N TYR A 72 -2.47 18.83 23.66
CA TYR A 72 -2.42 18.00 22.46
C TYR A 72 -3.40 16.82 22.55
N LYS A 73 -3.50 16.19 23.73
CA LYS A 73 -4.49 15.15 24.00
C LYS A 73 -5.92 15.66 23.86
N ASP A 74 -6.23 16.85 24.38
CA ASP A 74 -7.56 17.44 24.27
C ASP A 74 -7.97 17.63 22.80
N ILE A 75 -7.03 18.00 21.92
CA ILE A 75 -7.27 18.11 20.47
C ILE A 75 -7.58 16.73 19.87
N LEU A 76 -6.82 15.69 20.26
CA LEU A 76 -7.06 14.33 19.81
C LEU A 76 -8.43 13.81 20.26
N ASP A 77 -8.73 13.95 21.55
CA ASP A 77 -10.00 13.50 22.14
C ASP A 77 -11.20 14.21 21.48
N THR A 78 -11.07 15.52 21.22
CA THR A 78 -12.11 16.28 20.50
C THR A 78 -12.35 15.71 19.10
N ARG A 79 -11.28 15.41 18.35
CA ARG A 79 -11.41 14.79 17.04
C ARG A 79 -12.10 13.43 17.10
N ILE A 80 -11.74 12.62 18.09
CA ILE A 80 -12.31 11.30 18.29
C ILE A 80 -13.81 11.39 18.63
N ALA A 81 -14.19 12.30 19.52
CA ALA A 81 -15.60 12.55 19.87
C ALA A 81 -16.42 12.94 18.62
N ILE A 82 -15.89 13.85 17.80
CA ILE A 82 -16.57 14.25 16.53
C ILE A 82 -16.69 13.06 15.57
N LYS A 83 -15.62 12.27 15.39
CA LYS A 83 -15.61 11.07 14.50
C LYS A 83 -16.70 10.07 14.90
N HIS A 84 -16.97 9.94 16.18
CA HIS A 84 -17.97 9.01 16.72
C HIS A 84 -19.36 9.63 16.87
N GLY A 85 -19.55 10.89 16.46
CA GLY A 85 -20.84 11.59 16.57
C GLY A 85 -21.18 12.08 17.96
N ASP A 86 -20.23 12.02 18.92
CA ASP A 86 -20.42 12.56 20.27
C ASP A 86 -20.16 14.08 20.29
N PHE A 87 -21.09 14.80 19.68
CA PHE A 87 -21.00 16.26 19.60
C PHE A 87 -21.19 16.94 20.95
N GLU A 88 -21.89 16.31 21.89
CA GLU A 88 -22.07 16.88 23.24
C GLU A 88 -20.74 16.97 23.99
N THR A 89 -19.96 15.90 23.96
CA THR A 89 -18.62 15.89 24.54
C THR A 89 -17.71 16.84 23.80
N ALA A 90 -17.72 16.82 22.46
CA ALA A 90 -16.88 17.70 21.64
C ALA A 90 -17.12 19.20 21.92
N ARG A 91 -18.38 19.63 22.14
CA ARG A 91 -18.73 21.02 22.47
C ARG A 91 -18.13 21.52 23.79
N LYS A 92 -17.88 20.63 24.74
CA LYS A 92 -17.31 20.96 26.05
C LYS A 92 -15.79 21.02 26.05
N MET A 93 -15.16 20.41 25.03
CA MET A 93 -13.71 20.35 24.92
C MET A 93 -13.11 21.66 24.38
N LEU A 94 -11.81 21.84 24.58
CA LEU A 94 -11.04 23.01 24.12
C LEU A 94 -11.67 24.34 24.54
N ASP A 95 -12.23 24.41 25.75
CA ASP A 95 -12.90 25.58 26.33
C ASP A 95 -14.10 26.07 25.49
N GLY A 96 -14.76 25.15 24.78
CA GLY A 96 -15.93 25.48 23.92
C GLY A 96 -15.60 26.24 22.65
N LYS A 97 -14.32 26.45 22.30
CA LYS A 97 -13.89 27.26 21.15
C LYS A 97 -14.35 26.72 19.79
N LEU A 98 -14.71 25.46 19.74
CA LEU A 98 -15.09 24.80 18.48
C LEU A 98 -16.60 24.62 18.29
N VAL A 99 -17.44 25.12 19.25
CA VAL A 99 -18.90 24.93 19.23
C VAL A 99 -19.53 25.37 17.91
N LYS A 100 -19.12 26.50 17.36
CA LYS A 100 -19.65 27.05 16.10
C LYS A 100 -19.44 26.15 14.87
N TYR A 101 -18.48 25.23 14.91
CA TYR A 101 -18.21 24.28 13.84
C TYR A 101 -18.92 22.94 14.05
N LEU A 102 -19.71 22.79 15.12
CA LEU A 102 -20.44 21.58 15.50
C LEU A 102 -21.97 21.79 15.40
N GLU A 103 -22.40 22.82 14.66
CA GLU A 103 -23.82 23.14 14.47
C GLU A 103 -24.49 22.21 13.45
N ASP A 104 -23.75 21.78 12.43
CA ASP A 104 -24.20 20.81 11.44
C ASP A 104 -23.16 19.69 11.23
N GLU A 105 -23.63 18.54 10.73
CA GLU A 105 -22.81 17.33 10.57
C GLU A 105 -21.71 17.49 9.53
N SER A 106 -21.93 18.24 8.45
CA SER A 106 -20.95 18.46 7.39
C SER A 106 -19.76 19.26 7.92
N THR A 107 -20.04 20.41 8.55
CA THR A 107 -19.01 21.25 9.16
C THR A 107 -18.26 20.52 10.27
N ALA A 108 -18.95 19.66 11.03
CA ALA A 108 -18.29 18.83 12.04
C ALA A 108 -17.32 17.81 11.42
N LYS A 109 -17.70 17.18 10.31
CA LYS A 109 -16.78 16.26 9.57
C LYS A 109 -15.55 17.00 9.03
N ASP A 110 -15.73 18.19 8.47
CA ASP A 110 -14.64 19.02 7.99
C ASP A 110 -13.70 19.44 9.13
N LEU A 111 -14.27 19.79 10.29
CA LEU A 111 -13.50 20.07 11.50
C LEU A 111 -12.68 18.84 11.94
N ALA A 112 -13.29 17.66 11.99
CA ALA A 112 -12.57 16.42 12.34
C ALA A 112 -11.40 16.13 11.39
N GLN A 113 -11.57 16.42 10.09
CA GLN A 113 -10.51 16.29 9.10
C GLN A 113 -9.41 17.35 9.31
N ALA A 114 -9.77 18.59 9.59
CA ALA A 114 -8.80 19.65 9.92
C ALA A 114 -7.99 19.30 11.17
N LEU A 115 -8.62 18.82 12.23
CA LEU A 115 -7.93 18.35 13.44
C LEU A 115 -6.99 17.16 13.16
N LYS A 116 -7.38 16.22 12.27
CA LYS A 116 -6.50 15.13 11.83
C LYS A 116 -5.24 15.66 11.15
N ILE A 117 -5.40 16.68 10.27
CA ILE A 117 -4.27 17.30 9.59
C ILE A 117 -3.35 17.98 10.61
N VAL A 118 -3.88 18.72 11.56
CA VAL A 118 -3.09 19.37 12.63
C VAL A 118 -2.29 18.35 13.42
N LEU A 119 -2.92 17.26 13.89
CA LEU A 119 -2.27 16.21 14.67
C LEU A 119 -1.13 15.53 13.89
N ASN A 120 -1.38 15.20 12.61
CA ASN A 120 -0.38 14.55 11.77
C ASN A 120 0.74 15.51 11.35
N SER A 121 0.42 16.77 11.07
CA SER A 121 1.42 17.80 10.75
C SER A 121 2.35 18.06 11.94
N THR A 122 1.81 18.07 13.15
CA THR A 122 2.61 18.20 14.37
C THR A 122 3.65 17.10 14.47
N TYR A 123 3.26 15.83 14.22
CA TYR A 123 4.19 14.73 14.13
C TYR A 123 5.25 14.97 13.03
N GLY A 124 4.82 15.34 11.81
CA GLY A 124 5.72 15.60 10.69
C GLY A 124 6.73 16.72 10.99
N VAL A 125 6.30 17.79 11.67
CA VAL A 125 7.18 18.90 12.05
C VAL A 125 8.20 18.49 13.10
N THR A 126 7.84 17.61 14.05
CA THR A 126 8.81 17.12 15.07
C THR A 126 9.95 16.30 14.44
N ALA A 127 9.71 15.67 13.29
CA ALA A 127 10.70 14.89 12.55
C ALA A 127 11.41 15.67 11.43
N ALA A 128 10.99 16.91 11.15
CA ALA A 128 11.49 17.69 10.03
C ALA A 128 12.97 18.07 10.19
N ASN A 129 13.72 18.11 9.07
CA ASN A 129 15.13 18.45 9.03
C ASN A 129 15.42 19.95 9.05
N PHE A 130 14.40 20.81 9.01
CA PHE A 130 14.54 22.26 9.13
C PHE A 130 14.29 22.75 10.56
N ASP A 131 14.89 23.88 10.93
CA ASP A 131 14.72 24.46 12.25
C ASP A 131 13.29 24.94 12.45
N ASN A 132 12.67 24.47 13.53
CA ASN A 132 11.32 24.85 13.93
C ASN A 132 11.15 24.63 15.44
N PRO A 133 10.19 25.33 16.10
CA PRO A 133 9.99 25.26 17.55
C PRO A 133 9.56 23.89 18.07
N LEU A 134 9.04 23.03 17.21
CA LEU A 134 8.54 21.70 17.57
C LEU A 134 9.57 20.60 17.31
N ARG A 135 10.71 20.94 16.69
CA ARG A 135 11.79 19.99 16.47
C ARG A 135 12.41 19.58 17.80
N ASP A 136 12.44 18.29 18.04
CA ASP A 136 13.03 17.72 19.25
C ASP A 136 14.14 16.75 18.88
N ILE A 137 15.29 16.87 19.55
CA ILE A 137 16.44 15.99 19.35
C ILE A 137 16.09 14.50 19.60
N ARG A 138 15.10 14.23 20.44
CA ARG A 138 14.60 12.87 20.71
C ARG A 138 13.99 12.23 19.47
N ASN A 139 13.49 13.02 18.53
CA ASN A 139 12.90 12.51 17.28
C ASN A 139 13.91 12.41 16.13
N LYS A 140 15.20 12.60 16.41
CA LYS A 140 16.26 12.46 15.40
C LYS A 140 16.22 11.10 14.68
N ASN A 141 15.78 10.06 15.38
CA ASN A 141 15.64 8.71 14.87
C ASN A 141 14.16 8.32 14.71
N ASN A 142 13.28 9.30 14.51
CA ASN A 142 11.83 9.10 14.38
C ASN A 142 11.22 8.30 15.55
N ILE A 143 11.53 8.70 16.78
CA ILE A 143 11.16 7.97 18.00
C ILE A 143 9.64 7.76 18.15
N VAL A 144 8.84 8.66 17.59
CA VAL A 144 7.37 8.59 17.63
C VAL A 144 6.88 7.39 16.79
N ALA A 145 7.36 7.27 15.55
CA ALA A 145 7.03 6.11 14.71
C ALA A 145 7.67 4.82 15.24
N LEU A 146 8.91 4.91 15.71
CA LEU A 146 9.63 3.77 16.30
C LEU A 146 8.85 3.13 17.45
N ARG A 147 8.26 3.94 18.36
CA ARG A 147 7.47 3.40 19.45
C ARG A 147 6.30 2.54 18.95
N GLY A 148 5.60 3.00 17.90
CA GLY A 148 4.57 2.23 17.25
C GLY A 148 5.08 0.94 16.63
N ALA A 149 6.23 1.00 15.95
CA ALA A 149 6.86 -0.17 15.34
C ALA A 149 7.26 -1.23 16.37
N LEU A 150 7.84 -0.82 17.50
CA LEU A 150 8.18 -1.71 18.62
C LEU A 150 6.95 -2.37 19.24
N PHE A 151 5.86 -1.60 19.40
CA PHE A 151 4.58 -2.13 19.87
C PHE A 151 4.02 -3.18 18.89
N MET A 152 3.95 -2.86 17.60
CA MET A 152 3.39 -3.77 16.60
C MET A 152 4.20 -5.06 16.47
N LYS A 153 5.54 -4.99 16.56
CA LYS A 153 6.38 -6.19 16.61
C LYS A 153 6.14 -7.02 17.87
N THR A 154 5.97 -6.35 19.02
CA THR A 154 5.65 -7.06 20.27
C THR A 154 4.29 -7.75 20.16
N LEU A 155 3.29 -7.06 19.62
CA LEU A 155 1.97 -7.63 19.40
C LEU A 155 2.02 -8.84 18.45
N GLN A 156 2.78 -8.75 17.35
CA GLN A 156 2.98 -9.88 16.45
C GLN A 156 3.44 -11.14 17.21
N ASP A 157 4.53 -11.00 17.98
CA ASP A 157 5.08 -12.13 18.71
C ASP A 157 4.06 -12.75 19.68
N GLU A 158 3.25 -11.91 20.33
CA GLU A 158 2.23 -12.36 21.28
C GLU A 158 1.05 -13.07 20.57
N VAL A 159 0.67 -12.60 19.38
CA VAL A 159 -0.38 -13.24 18.55
C VAL A 159 0.12 -14.59 18.03
N GLU A 160 1.34 -14.63 17.49
CA GLU A 160 1.96 -15.86 16.97
C GLU A 160 2.20 -16.89 18.08
N ALA A 161 2.61 -16.47 19.28
CA ALA A 161 2.77 -17.34 20.45
C ALA A 161 1.45 -18.00 20.90
N ARG A 162 0.29 -17.42 20.55
CA ARG A 162 -1.05 -17.99 20.79
C ARG A 162 -1.52 -18.90 19.66
N GLY A 163 -0.68 -19.14 18.65
CA GLY A 163 -0.97 -20.04 17.53
C GLY A 163 -1.73 -19.42 16.38
N TYR A 164 -1.96 -18.09 16.39
CA TYR A 164 -2.62 -17.40 15.29
C TYR A 164 -1.62 -16.96 14.22
N ARG A 165 -2.07 -16.93 12.97
CA ARG A 165 -1.27 -16.51 11.82
C ARG A 165 -1.52 -15.05 11.49
N ILE A 166 -0.43 -14.30 11.32
CA ILE A 166 -0.49 -12.93 10.81
C ILE A 166 -0.58 -12.97 9.28
N VAL A 167 -1.51 -12.22 8.72
CA VAL A 167 -1.61 -11.99 7.26
C VAL A 167 -0.77 -10.78 6.88
N ALA A 168 -0.93 -9.67 7.60
CA ALA A 168 -0.14 -8.47 7.38
C ALA A 168 -0.14 -7.57 8.61
N ILE A 169 0.95 -6.82 8.76
CA ILE A 169 1.07 -5.65 9.64
C ILE A 169 1.48 -4.48 8.76
N LYS A 170 0.81 -3.34 8.87
CA LYS A 170 1.14 -2.15 8.12
C LYS A 170 1.03 -0.93 9.01
N THR A 171 2.14 -0.55 9.62
CA THR A 171 2.32 0.60 10.51
C THR A 171 1.43 0.56 11.77
N ASP A 172 0.13 0.72 11.64
CA ASP A 172 -0.88 0.84 12.69
C ASP A 172 -1.96 -0.25 12.64
N SER A 173 -1.97 -1.07 11.60
CA SER A 173 -2.96 -2.13 11.42
C SER A 173 -2.36 -3.53 11.47
N ILE A 174 -3.14 -4.49 11.96
CA ILE A 174 -2.82 -5.92 11.98
C ILE A 174 -3.98 -6.72 11.41
N LYS A 175 -3.66 -7.67 10.52
CA LYS A 175 -4.60 -8.64 9.96
C LYS A 175 -4.26 -10.03 10.47
N ILE A 176 -5.22 -10.70 11.12
CA ILE A 176 -5.05 -12.00 11.78
C ILE A 176 -6.00 -13.00 11.10
N ALA A 177 -5.45 -14.11 10.58
CA ALA A 177 -6.22 -15.16 9.93
C ALA A 177 -6.88 -16.08 10.96
N ASP A 178 -8.02 -16.67 10.59
CA ASP A 178 -8.82 -17.58 11.41
C ASP A 178 -9.11 -16.99 12.80
N ALA A 179 -9.32 -15.68 12.85
CA ALA A 179 -9.53 -14.94 14.08
C ALA A 179 -10.87 -15.31 14.72
N ASP A 180 -10.85 -15.44 16.02
CA ASP A 180 -12.00 -15.58 16.89
C ASP A 180 -12.10 -14.41 17.88
N ARG A 181 -13.09 -14.45 18.74
CA ARG A 181 -13.32 -13.41 19.74
C ARG A 181 -12.14 -13.28 20.71
N ASP A 182 -11.55 -14.39 21.10
CA ASP A 182 -10.52 -14.41 22.14
C ASP A 182 -9.27 -13.66 21.69
N ILE A 183 -8.83 -13.82 20.41
CA ILE A 183 -7.67 -13.10 19.90
C ILE A 183 -7.96 -11.62 19.68
N VAL A 184 -9.17 -11.26 19.25
CA VAL A 184 -9.58 -9.85 19.08
C VAL A 184 -9.60 -9.15 20.44
N ASP A 185 -10.26 -9.73 21.43
CA ASP A 185 -10.33 -9.20 22.81
C ASP A 185 -8.92 -9.10 23.42
N PHE A 186 -8.07 -10.11 23.20
CA PHE A 186 -6.66 -10.07 23.62
C PHE A 186 -5.91 -8.87 23.02
N CYS A 187 -6.00 -8.65 21.71
CA CYS A 187 -5.30 -7.54 21.05
C CYS A 187 -5.76 -6.18 21.61
N ILE A 188 -7.07 -6.00 21.79
CA ILE A 188 -7.64 -4.77 22.34
C ILE A 188 -7.12 -4.51 23.77
N GLU A 189 -7.14 -5.51 24.64
CA GLU A 189 -6.64 -5.37 26.01
C GLU A 189 -5.12 -5.22 26.08
N PHE A 190 -4.39 -5.91 25.20
CA PHE A 190 -2.93 -5.80 25.13
C PHE A 190 -2.48 -4.39 24.74
N ALA A 191 -3.16 -3.77 23.80
CA ALA A 191 -2.82 -2.41 23.34
C ALA A 191 -2.93 -1.37 24.46
N LYS A 192 -3.90 -1.52 25.38
CA LYS A 192 -4.09 -0.61 26.53
C LYS A 192 -2.85 -0.52 27.43
N LYS A 193 -2.09 -1.61 27.57
CA LYS A 193 -0.83 -1.66 28.36
C LYS A 193 0.22 -0.68 27.80
N TYR A 194 0.12 -0.38 26.50
CA TYR A 194 1.03 0.52 25.79
C TYR A 194 0.38 1.88 25.49
N SER A 195 -0.78 2.18 26.11
CA SER A 195 -1.54 3.41 25.88
C SER A 195 -2.05 3.55 24.43
N TYR A 196 -2.38 2.43 23.81
CA TYR A 196 -3.04 2.39 22.52
C TYR A 196 -4.46 1.84 22.63
N THR A 197 -5.29 2.18 21.66
CA THR A 197 -6.64 1.63 21.50
C THR A 197 -6.77 1.09 20.10
N PHE A 198 -7.23 -0.16 19.95
CA PHE A 198 -7.61 -0.71 18.66
C PHE A 198 -9.07 -0.41 18.34
N GLU A 199 -9.31 -0.03 17.09
CA GLU A 199 -10.61 -0.15 16.44
C GLU A 199 -10.68 -1.52 15.77
N PHE A 200 -11.73 -2.29 16.03
CA PHE A 200 -12.04 -3.50 15.28
C PHE A 200 -12.74 -3.08 13.99
N GLU A 201 -11.97 -2.93 12.92
CA GLU A 201 -12.39 -2.23 11.71
C GLU A 201 -13.18 -3.11 10.76
N ALA A 202 -12.70 -4.34 10.52
CA ALA A 202 -13.31 -5.26 9.59
C ALA A 202 -13.03 -6.74 9.91
N VAL A 203 -13.86 -7.61 9.33
CA VAL A 203 -13.59 -9.04 9.13
C VAL A 203 -13.74 -9.36 7.65
N TYR A 204 -12.76 -10.04 7.08
CA TYR A 204 -12.81 -10.54 5.73
C TYR A 204 -13.15 -12.03 5.70
N ASP A 205 -14.11 -12.41 4.85
CA ASP A 205 -14.42 -13.82 4.59
C ASP A 205 -13.24 -14.51 3.91
N LYS A 206 -12.73 -13.87 2.84
CA LYS A 206 -11.57 -14.31 2.07
C LYS A 206 -10.67 -13.11 1.79
N ILE A 207 -9.38 -13.29 1.86
CA ILE A 207 -8.39 -12.30 1.43
C ILE A 207 -7.25 -13.00 0.70
N CYS A 208 -6.82 -12.42 -0.41
CA CYS A 208 -5.55 -12.76 -1.05
C CYS A 208 -4.58 -11.59 -0.92
N GLN A 209 -3.55 -11.77 -0.10
CA GLN A 209 -2.42 -10.86 0.05
C GLN A 209 -1.34 -11.28 -0.94
N VAL A 210 -1.13 -10.54 -2.01
CA VAL A 210 -0.14 -10.94 -3.04
C VAL A 210 1.25 -10.36 -2.78
N ASN A 211 1.34 -9.21 -2.10
CA ASN A 211 2.59 -8.58 -1.66
C ASN A 211 2.29 -7.52 -0.58
N ASP A 212 3.28 -6.73 -0.16
CA ASP A 212 3.14 -5.70 0.89
C ASP A 212 2.13 -4.59 0.56
N ALA A 213 1.87 -4.35 -0.72
CA ALA A 213 1.03 -3.25 -1.20
C ALA A 213 -0.34 -3.69 -1.72
N ASP A 214 -0.40 -4.87 -2.36
CA ASP A 214 -1.58 -5.32 -3.09
C ASP A 214 -2.28 -6.47 -2.38
N TYR A 215 -3.56 -6.31 -2.10
CA TYR A 215 -4.47 -7.38 -1.70
C TYR A 215 -5.87 -7.13 -2.25
N VAL A 216 -6.66 -8.20 -2.28
CA VAL A 216 -8.11 -8.16 -2.52
C VAL A 216 -8.80 -9.01 -1.47
N ALA A 217 -9.94 -8.54 -0.97
CA ALA A 217 -10.67 -9.19 0.10
C ALA A 217 -12.19 -9.04 -0.06
N LYS A 218 -12.94 -10.02 0.45
CA LYS A 218 -14.42 -9.98 0.55
C LYS A 218 -14.78 -9.78 2.01
N TYR A 219 -15.60 -8.77 2.31
CA TYR A 219 -16.09 -8.56 3.67
C TYR A 219 -16.99 -9.72 4.12
N LYS A 220 -16.81 -10.14 5.36
CA LYS A 220 -17.64 -11.16 5.99
C LYS A 220 -19.07 -10.63 6.24
N ASP A 221 -20.03 -11.54 6.22
CA ASP A 221 -21.42 -11.23 6.55
C ASP A 221 -21.55 -10.60 7.94
N PRO A 222 -22.33 -9.52 8.10
CA PRO A 222 -22.51 -8.84 9.39
C PRO A 222 -23.12 -9.72 10.50
N ASN A 223 -24.04 -10.62 10.18
CA ASN A 223 -24.67 -11.48 11.18
C ASN A 223 -23.67 -12.51 11.68
N TRP A 224 -22.85 -13.06 10.79
CA TRP A 224 -21.76 -13.94 11.20
C TRP A 224 -20.77 -13.23 12.14
N CYS A 225 -20.44 -11.97 11.87
CA CYS A 225 -19.59 -11.17 12.75
C CYS A 225 -20.25 -11.00 14.14
N LEU A 226 -21.54 -10.70 14.17
CA LEU A 226 -22.29 -10.55 15.42
C LEU A 226 -22.29 -11.84 16.24
N GLU A 227 -22.54 -12.98 15.61
CA GLU A 227 -22.55 -14.30 16.26
C GLU A 227 -21.18 -14.68 16.80
N THR A 228 -20.11 -14.41 16.03
CA THR A 228 -18.75 -14.83 16.38
C THR A 228 -18.10 -13.89 17.40
N PHE A 229 -18.19 -12.59 17.20
CA PHE A 229 -17.48 -11.58 18.00
C PHE A 229 -18.38 -10.85 19.00
N GLY A 230 -19.70 -11.01 18.90
CA GLY A 230 -20.67 -10.26 19.71
C GLY A 230 -20.84 -8.80 19.27
N MET A 231 -20.23 -8.42 18.15
CA MET A 231 -20.31 -7.08 17.56
C MET A 231 -20.12 -7.15 16.05
N ILE A 232 -20.58 -6.10 15.34
CA ILE A 232 -20.39 -5.95 13.90
C ILE A 232 -19.35 -4.85 13.70
N PRO A 233 -18.17 -5.12 13.07
CA PRO A 233 -17.21 -4.09 12.71
C PRO A 233 -17.81 -3.05 11.77
N GLY A 234 -17.29 -1.82 11.84
CA GLY A 234 -17.86 -0.68 11.11
C GLY A 234 -17.90 -0.88 9.60
N GLU A 235 -16.87 -1.45 9.01
CA GLU A 235 -16.82 -1.70 7.57
C GLU A 235 -17.73 -2.87 7.16
N ASN A 236 -17.85 -3.92 7.98
CA ASN A 236 -18.78 -5.01 7.69
C ASN A 236 -20.24 -4.57 7.76
N LYS A 237 -20.57 -3.62 8.64
CA LYS A 237 -21.92 -3.03 8.70
C LYS A 237 -22.31 -2.30 7.41
N LYS A 238 -21.32 -1.68 6.75
CA LYS A 238 -21.54 -0.91 5.51
C LYS A 238 -21.45 -1.77 4.25
N HIS A 239 -20.50 -2.72 4.24
CA HIS A 239 -20.03 -3.40 3.03
C HIS A 239 -20.07 -4.93 3.13
N GLY A 240 -20.78 -5.50 4.10
CA GLY A 240 -20.84 -6.95 4.26
C GLY A 240 -21.21 -7.70 2.98
N GLY A 241 -20.39 -8.68 2.60
CA GLY A 241 -20.52 -9.42 1.35
C GLY A 241 -19.90 -8.78 0.11
N GLU A 242 -19.48 -7.50 0.18
CA GLU A 242 -18.83 -6.80 -0.92
C GLU A 242 -17.32 -7.06 -0.95
N TRP A 243 -16.73 -6.82 -2.12
CA TRP A 243 -15.29 -6.89 -2.31
C TRP A 243 -14.63 -5.53 -2.07
N THR A 244 -13.43 -5.57 -1.55
CA THR A 244 -12.53 -4.40 -1.39
C THR A 244 -11.13 -4.75 -1.85
N THR A 245 -10.34 -3.73 -2.19
CA THR A 245 -8.98 -3.94 -2.68
C THR A 245 -8.05 -2.80 -2.28
N THR A 246 -6.77 -3.12 -2.25
CA THR A 246 -5.69 -2.14 -2.10
C THR A 246 -4.60 -2.45 -3.12
N GLY A 247 -3.95 -1.39 -3.60
CA GLY A 247 -2.82 -1.48 -4.52
C GLY A 247 -3.20 -1.50 -6.00
N ALA A 248 -2.23 -1.16 -6.84
CA ALA A 248 -2.44 -0.91 -8.26
C ALA A 248 -2.84 -2.15 -9.07
N LYS A 249 -2.56 -3.35 -8.56
CA LYS A 249 -2.87 -4.60 -9.25
C LYS A 249 -4.38 -4.83 -9.40
N PHE A 250 -5.16 -4.52 -8.36
CA PHE A 250 -6.59 -4.81 -8.28
C PHE A 250 -7.48 -3.57 -8.32
N ALA A 251 -6.94 -2.38 -8.02
CA ALA A 251 -7.73 -1.15 -7.88
C ALA A 251 -8.08 -0.46 -9.20
N VAL A 252 -7.62 -0.98 -10.35
CA VAL A 252 -8.05 -0.48 -11.66
C VAL A 252 -9.53 -0.80 -11.83
N PRO A 253 -10.42 0.18 -12.06
CA PRO A 253 -11.87 -0.04 -12.03
C PRO A 253 -12.34 -1.18 -12.94
N TYR A 254 -11.83 -1.26 -14.16
CA TYR A 254 -12.12 -2.37 -15.06
C TYR A 254 -11.76 -3.73 -14.47
N VAL A 255 -10.56 -3.87 -13.91
CA VAL A 255 -10.08 -5.12 -13.31
C VAL A 255 -10.95 -5.51 -12.13
N PHE A 256 -11.19 -4.55 -11.22
CA PHE A 256 -12.00 -4.78 -10.04
C PHE A 256 -13.43 -5.22 -10.39
N LYS A 257 -14.09 -4.47 -11.26
CA LYS A 257 -15.47 -4.80 -11.69
C LYS A 257 -15.52 -6.14 -12.43
N LYS A 258 -14.58 -6.38 -13.33
CA LYS A 258 -14.54 -7.60 -14.13
C LYS A 258 -14.37 -8.87 -13.29
N LEU A 259 -13.57 -8.79 -12.22
CA LEU A 259 -13.21 -9.97 -11.42
C LEU A 259 -14.09 -10.15 -10.18
N PHE A 260 -14.54 -9.05 -9.55
CA PHE A 260 -15.08 -9.12 -8.20
C PHE A 260 -16.51 -8.59 -8.07
N THR A 261 -17.08 -8.02 -9.12
CA THR A 261 -18.44 -7.51 -9.08
C THR A 261 -19.29 -8.04 -10.24
N LYS A 262 -20.61 -7.85 -10.14
CA LYS A 262 -21.55 -8.12 -11.24
C LYS A 262 -21.99 -6.81 -11.95
N GLU A 263 -21.28 -5.71 -11.64
CA GLU A 263 -21.61 -4.40 -12.20
C GLU A 263 -21.26 -4.31 -13.69
N VAL A 264 -22.04 -3.52 -14.41
CA VAL A 264 -21.76 -3.24 -15.81
C VAL A 264 -20.54 -2.33 -15.92
N ILE A 265 -19.60 -2.71 -16.77
CA ILE A 265 -18.43 -1.92 -17.10
C ILE A 265 -18.87 -0.78 -18.03
N GLY A 266 -18.70 0.45 -17.57
CA GLY A 266 -18.98 1.66 -18.33
C GLY A 266 -17.71 2.32 -18.89
N PHE A 267 -17.89 3.44 -19.60
CA PHE A 267 -16.78 4.22 -20.14
C PHE A 267 -15.79 4.68 -19.06
N ASP A 268 -16.29 5.12 -17.91
CA ASP A 268 -15.45 5.66 -16.85
C ASP A 268 -14.52 4.59 -16.23
N ASP A 269 -14.92 3.31 -16.32
CA ASP A 269 -14.10 2.17 -15.89
C ASP A 269 -12.93 1.88 -16.85
N LEU A 270 -12.99 2.44 -18.08
CA LEU A 270 -11.98 2.37 -19.12
C LEU A 270 -11.09 3.62 -19.14
N CYS A 271 -11.15 4.43 -18.09
CA CYS A 271 -10.36 5.63 -17.93
C CYS A 271 -9.38 5.48 -16.75
N GLU A 272 -8.13 5.86 -16.94
CA GLU A 272 -7.12 5.89 -15.89
C GLU A 272 -6.61 7.30 -15.64
N THR A 273 -6.63 7.73 -14.37
CA THR A 273 -5.95 8.95 -13.96
C THR A 273 -4.44 8.72 -13.94
N LYS A 274 -3.70 9.62 -14.59
CA LYS A 274 -2.24 9.65 -14.53
C LYS A 274 -1.80 10.99 -13.97
N GLU A 275 -0.86 10.94 -13.02
CA GLU A 275 -0.33 12.12 -12.35
C GLU A 275 1.19 12.04 -12.28
N VAL A 276 1.84 13.18 -12.51
CA VAL A 276 3.30 13.34 -12.40
C VAL A 276 3.64 14.66 -11.72
N LYS A 277 4.81 14.71 -11.08
CA LYS A 277 5.31 15.96 -10.48
C LYS A 277 5.75 16.99 -11.53
N SER A 278 6.21 16.53 -12.70
CA SER A 278 6.70 17.37 -13.80
C SER A 278 5.59 17.76 -14.76
N ALA A 279 5.54 17.13 -15.93
CA ALA A 279 4.48 17.31 -16.92
C ALA A 279 4.32 16.04 -17.77
N ILE A 280 3.07 15.73 -18.14
CA ILE A 280 2.70 14.66 -19.06
C ILE A 280 2.64 15.25 -20.46
N TYR A 281 3.16 14.50 -21.42
CA TYR A 281 3.04 14.72 -22.84
C TYR A 281 2.53 13.46 -23.52
N LEU A 282 1.78 13.62 -24.59
CA LEU A 282 1.50 12.56 -25.56
C LEU A 282 2.33 12.80 -26.80
N ASP A 283 3.16 11.83 -27.20
CA ASP A 283 3.82 11.88 -28.49
C ASP A 283 2.89 11.27 -29.55
N MET A 284 2.28 12.14 -30.32
CA MET A 284 1.24 11.77 -31.28
C MET A 284 1.82 11.18 -32.57
N ASN A 285 3.14 11.12 -32.71
CA ASN A 285 3.77 10.50 -33.89
C ASN A 285 3.67 8.97 -33.80
N GLU A 286 3.02 8.35 -34.78
CA GLU A 286 2.85 6.88 -34.85
C GLU A 286 4.08 6.17 -35.43
N LYS A 287 4.95 6.89 -36.14
CA LYS A 287 6.10 6.34 -36.89
C LYS A 287 7.45 6.64 -36.22
N LEU A 288 7.48 6.74 -34.90
CA LEU A 288 8.72 6.95 -34.16
C LEU A 288 9.75 5.84 -34.43
N PRO A 289 11.05 6.18 -34.60
CA PRO A 289 11.65 7.53 -34.57
C PRO A 289 11.78 8.19 -35.97
N GLU A 290 11.31 7.56 -37.03
CA GLU A 290 11.63 7.95 -38.41
C GLU A 290 11.14 9.35 -38.78
N ASP A 291 9.97 9.76 -38.30
CA ASP A 291 9.35 11.06 -38.61
C ASP A 291 9.54 12.11 -37.49
N GLY A 292 10.37 11.82 -36.47
CA GLY A 292 10.58 12.72 -35.34
C GLY A 292 9.44 12.63 -34.28
N HIS A 293 9.41 13.59 -33.37
CA HIS A 293 8.45 13.64 -32.28
C HIS A 293 7.36 14.70 -32.53
N ASN A 294 6.15 14.41 -32.08
CA ASN A 294 5.02 15.34 -32.07
C ASN A 294 4.41 15.43 -30.67
N TYR A 295 5.06 16.20 -29.80
CA TYR A 295 4.70 16.31 -28.40
C TYR A 295 3.48 17.20 -28.19
N HIS A 296 2.42 16.60 -27.64
CA HIS A 296 1.23 17.30 -27.19
C HIS A 296 1.26 17.44 -25.66
N PHE A 297 1.31 18.68 -25.16
CA PHE A 297 1.36 18.96 -23.72
C PHE A 297 -0.01 18.76 -23.08
N ILE A 298 -0.05 18.03 -21.97
CA ILE A 298 -1.26 17.77 -21.20
C ILE A 298 -1.27 18.55 -19.87
N GLY A 299 -0.20 18.47 -19.10
CA GLY A 299 -0.12 19.05 -17.76
C GLY A 299 0.42 18.05 -16.75
N LYS A 300 0.10 18.23 -15.47
CA LYS A 300 0.58 17.34 -14.39
C LYS A 300 -0.33 16.17 -14.12
N VAL A 301 -1.60 16.28 -14.46
CA VAL A 301 -2.62 15.27 -14.25
C VAL A 301 -3.56 15.23 -15.45
N GLY A 302 -4.06 14.04 -15.77
CA GLY A 302 -5.06 13.84 -16.81
C GLY A 302 -5.76 12.51 -16.64
N LEU A 303 -6.91 12.37 -17.30
CA LEU A 303 -7.70 11.14 -17.39
C LEU A 303 -7.58 10.61 -18.82
N PHE A 304 -7.18 9.35 -18.97
CA PHE A 304 -6.79 8.79 -20.26
C PHE A 304 -7.42 7.43 -20.51
N CYS A 305 -7.64 7.11 -21.77
CA CYS A 305 -7.97 5.77 -22.24
C CYS A 305 -6.84 5.23 -23.13
N PRO A 306 -6.49 3.94 -23.04
CA PRO A 306 -5.63 3.28 -24.03
C PRO A 306 -6.40 3.16 -25.34
N ILE A 307 -5.75 3.46 -26.47
CA ILE A 307 -6.34 3.48 -27.81
C ILE A 307 -5.63 2.46 -28.69
N LYS A 308 -6.40 1.74 -29.52
CA LYS A 308 -5.87 0.79 -30.49
C LYS A 308 -4.85 1.43 -31.42
N PRO A 309 -3.76 0.72 -31.79
CA PRO A 309 -2.82 1.19 -32.78
C PRO A 309 -3.52 1.60 -34.08
N GLY A 310 -3.08 2.71 -34.70
CA GLY A 310 -3.67 3.23 -35.92
C GLY A 310 -4.98 4.01 -35.75
N CYS A 311 -5.52 4.10 -34.53
CA CYS A 311 -6.74 4.86 -34.24
C CYS A 311 -6.47 6.25 -33.66
N GLY A 312 -5.24 6.76 -33.76
CA GLY A 312 -4.78 8.00 -33.10
C GLY A 312 -4.31 7.71 -31.68
N GLY A 313 -4.08 8.76 -30.89
CA GLY A 313 -3.48 8.63 -29.57
C GLY A 313 -1.95 8.74 -29.64
N GLY A 314 -1.31 8.92 -28.47
CA GLY A 314 0.11 9.15 -28.35
C GLY A 314 0.80 8.22 -27.35
N GLU A 315 2.12 8.09 -27.46
CA GLU A 315 2.92 7.52 -26.41
C GLU A 315 2.94 8.47 -25.21
N MET A 316 2.71 7.95 -24.02
CA MET A 316 2.63 8.77 -22.81
C MET A 316 4.01 8.96 -22.19
N LEU A 317 4.45 10.20 -22.13
CA LEU A 317 5.77 10.60 -21.66
C LEU A 317 5.65 11.55 -20.47
N ARG A 318 6.67 11.55 -19.63
CA ARG A 318 6.88 12.58 -18.59
C ARG A 318 8.20 13.31 -18.84
N THR A 319 8.26 14.57 -18.45
CA THR A 319 9.54 15.29 -18.48
C THR A 319 10.38 14.96 -17.25
N ALA A 320 11.69 14.84 -17.47
CA ALA A 320 12.72 14.67 -16.46
C ALA A 320 13.91 15.62 -16.76
N LYS A 321 14.82 15.81 -15.80
CA LYS A 321 16.08 16.52 -16.05
C LYS A 321 17.06 15.55 -16.73
N GLY A 322 17.56 15.93 -17.89
CA GLY A 322 18.64 15.22 -18.54
C GLY A 322 19.99 15.41 -17.84
N PRO A 323 20.99 14.57 -18.16
CA PRO A 323 22.35 14.67 -17.59
C PRO A 323 23.03 16.01 -17.86
N ASP A 324 22.68 16.66 -18.95
CA ASP A 324 23.15 17.99 -19.41
C ASP A 324 22.36 19.17 -18.82
N GLY A 325 21.37 18.88 -17.96
CA GLY A 325 20.46 19.87 -17.39
C GLY A 325 19.29 20.25 -18.34
N GLY A 326 19.24 19.68 -19.53
CA GLY A 326 18.13 19.83 -20.48
C GLY A 326 16.88 19.06 -20.07
N VAL A 327 15.82 19.19 -20.86
CA VAL A 327 14.58 18.42 -20.68
C VAL A 327 14.71 17.09 -21.43
N LYS A 328 14.49 15.99 -20.70
CA LYS A 328 14.37 14.65 -21.24
C LYS A 328 12.92 14.19 -21.18
N TYR A 329 12.49 13.40 -22.15
CA TYR A 329 11.18 12.77 -22.20
C TYR A 329 11.33 11.26 -21.93
N ASP A 330 10.76 10.79 -20.85
CA ASP A 330 10.78 9.38 -20.44
C ASP A 330 9.36 8.79 -20.51
N ALA A 331 9.24 7.55 -20.97
CA ALA A 331 7.96 6.85 -20.94
C ALA A 331 7.40 6.80 -19.51
N LEU A 332 6.12 7.10 -19.35
CA LEU A 332 5.47 7.01 -18.05
C LEU A 332 5.33 5.54 -17.65
N ALA A 333 5.66 5.23 -16.40
CA ALA A 333 5.61 3.86 -15.90
C ALA A 333 4.21 3.23 -16.10
N GLY A 334 4.20 1.99 -16.60
CA GLY A 334 2.97 1.23 -16.84
C GLY A 334 2.17 1.66 -18.09
N THR A 335 2.72 2.55 -18.95
CA THR A 335 2.04 2.99 -20.18
C THR A 335 2.81 2.58 -21.44
N LYS A 336 4.05 2.12 -21.30
CA LYS A 336 4.92 1.74 -22.42
C LYS A 336 4.28 0.64 -23.29
N GLY A 337 4.38 0.79 -24.60
CA GLY A 337 3.82 -0.18 -25.56
C GLY A 337 2.35 0.04 -25.93
N TYR A 338 1.69 1.02 -25.29
CA TYR A 338 0.31 1.40 -25.58
C TYR A 338 0.23 2.84 -26.06
N ARG A 339 -0.80 3.15 -26.84
CA ARG A 339 -1.13 4.50 -27.26
C ARG A 339 -2.28 5.03 -26.40
N TRP A 340 -2.25 6.32 -26.10
CA TRP A 340 -3.16 6.94 -25.14
C TRP A 340 -3.83 8.18 -25.71
N LEU A 341 -5.07 8.41 -25.32
CA LEU A 341 -5.80 9.62 -25.62
C LEU A 341 -6.53 10.10 -24.36
N GLU A 342 -6.65 11.41 -24.19
CA GLU A 342 -7.43 11.97 -23.10
C GLU A 342 -8.90 11.52 -23.20
N ALA A 343 -9.50 11.13 -22.07
CA ALA A 343 -10.86 10.61 -22.02
C ALA A 343 -11.89 11.57 -22.61
N GLU A 344 -11.69 12.88 -22.43
CA GLU A 344 -12.54 13.92 -23.03
C GLU A 344 -12.45 13.87 -24.56
N ASN A 345 -11.24 13.74 -25.12
CA ASN A 345 -11.02 13.65 -26.56
C ASN A 345 -11.58 12.34 -27.14
N VAL A 346 -11.55 11.24 -26.39
CA VAL A 346 -12.20 9.97 -26.81
C VAL A 346 -13.69 10.18 -27.02
N LYS A 347 -14.38 10.82 -26.07
CA LYS A 347 -15.82 11.14 -26.16
C LYS A 347 -16.09 12.15 -27.30
N LEU A 348 -15.31 13.23 -27.33
CA LEU A 348 -15.52 14.31 -28.30
C LEU A 348 -15.37 13.84 -29.76
N LEU A 349 -14.48 12.88 -29.99
CA LEU A 349 -14.18 12.33 -31.32
C LEU A 349 -14.97 11.06 -31.64
N GLY A 350 -15.84 10.58 -30.73
CA GLY A 350 -16.62 9.35 -30.89
C GLY A 350 -15.76 8.09 -31.01
N LYS A 351 -14.66 8.02 -30.24
CA LYS A 351 -13.66 6.94 -30.31
C LYS A 351 -13.80 5.90 -29.18
N GLU A 352 -14.95 5.80 -28.54
CA GLU A 352 -15.18 4.83 -27.46
C GLU A 352 -14.97 3.38 -27.95
N ASN A 353 -15.29 3.09 -29.21
CA ASN A 353 -15.07 1.77 -29.80
C ASN A 353 -13.59 1.49 -30.18
N ASP A 354 -12.75 2.53 -30.17
CA ASP A 354 -11.33 2.43 -30.47
C ASP A 354 -10.50 2.20 -29.20
N ILE A 355 -11.12 2.13 -28.02
CA ILE A 355 -10.43 1.82 -26.78
C ILE A 355 -9.79 0.43 -26.88
N ASP A 356 -8.52 0.35 -26.49
CA ASP A 356 -7.76 -0.89 -26.53
C ASP A 356 -8.02 -1.75 -25.27
N LEU A 357 -9.00 -2.63 -25.38
CA LEU A 357 -9.34 -3.56 -24.30
C LEU A 357 -8.24 -4.60 -24.03
N SER A 358 -7.27 -4.79 -24.95
CA SER A 358 -6.15 -5.72 -24.70
C SER A 358 -5.29 -5.28 -23.52
N TYR A 359 -5.15 -3.96 -23.32
CA TYR A 359 -4.49 -3.38 -22.15
C TYR A 359 -5.14 -3.82 -20.83
N TYR A 360 -6.47 -3.75 -20.77
CA TYR A 360 -7.20 -4.13 -19.55
C TYR A 360 -7.25 -5.64 -19.36
N ASN A 361 -7.40 -6.40 -20.45
CA ASN A 361 -7.37 -7.88 -20.38
C ASN A 361 -6.00 -8.37 -19.87
N ALA A 362 -4.90 -7.78 -20.32
CA ALA A 362 -3.57 -8.09 -19.80
C ALA A 362 -3.45 -7.80 -18.29
N LYS A 363 -4.09 -6.73 -17.78
CA LYS A 363 -4.15 -6.45 -16.34
C LYS A 363 -5.01 -7.46 -15.59
N VAL A 364 -6.13 -7.90 -16.16
CA VAL A 364 -6.99 -8.96 -15.61
C VAL A 364 -6.19 -10.27 -15.49
N ASP A 365 -5.50 -10.67 -16.56
CA ASP A 365 -4.66 -11.86 -16.56
C ASP A 365 -3.53 -11.76 -15.53
N ALA A 366 -2.88 -10.59 -15.43
CA ALA A 366 -1.86 -10.34 -14.42
C ALA A 366 -2.41 -10.37 -12.98
N ALA A 367 -3.65 -9.98 -12.76
CA ALA A 367 -4.30 -10.06 -11.46
C ALA A 367 -4.58 -11.52 -11.05
N ILE A 368 -4.97 -12.36 -12.00
CA ILE A 368 -5.27 -13.78 -11.76
C ILE A 368 -3.98 -14.62 -11.71
N TYR A 369 -3.14 -14.56 -12.76
CA TYR A 369 -2.04 -15.47 -13.01
C TYR A 369 -0.65 -14.91 -12.74
N GLY A 370 -0.58 -13.62 -12.34
CA GLY A 370 0.69 -12.92 -12.18
C GLY A 370 1.26 -12.39 -13.49
N SER A 371 2.40 -11.71 -13.40
CA SER A 371 3.06 -11.09 -14.56
C SER A 371 4.57 -11.00 -14.35
N GLY A 372 5.32 -10.90 -15.46
CA GLY A 372 6.78 -10.87 -15.44
C GLY A 372 7.38 -12.27 -15.30
N SER A 373 8.70 -12.35 -15.14
CA SER A 373 9.47 -13.59 -15.01
C SER A 373 10.66 -13.40 -14.07
N GLY A 374 11.21 -14.49 -13.57
CA GLY A 374 12.38 -14.47 -12.69
C GLY A 374 12.17 -13.60 -11.44
N LYS A 375 13.16 -12.78 -11.07
CA LYS A 375 13.07 -11.86 -9.92
C LYS A 375 12.03 -10.74 -10.11
N ALA A 376 11.65 -10.43 -11.35
CA ALA A 376 10.65 -9.43 -11.67
C ALA A 376 9.22 -10.02 -11.67
N TYR A 377 9.05 -11.31 -11.36
CA TYR A 377 7.74 -11.93 -11.28
C TYR A 377 6.89 -11.33 -10.16
N LYS A 378 5.69 -10.92 -10.54
CA LYS A 378 4.68 -10.36 -9.62
C LYS A 378 3.52 -11.34 -9.55
N PRO A 379 3.32 -12.03 -8.41
CA PRO A 379 2.32 -13.09 -8.32
C PRO A 379 0.89 -12.57 -8.48
N GLY A 380 0.01 -13.45 -8.97
CA GLY A 380 -1.44 -13.27 -9.02
C GLY A 380 -2.15 -14.12 -7.97
N ILE A 381 -3.49 -14.10 -7.98
CA ILE A 381 -4.30 -14.84 -7.01
C ILE A 381 -4.09 -16.36 -7.17
N ALA A 382 -4.01 -16.85 -8.43
CA ALA A 382 -3.88 -18.27 -8.74
C ALA A 382 -2.57 -18.90 -8.28
N ASP A 383 -1.56 -18.09 -7.90
CA ASP A 383 -0.34 -18.60 -7.28
C ASP A 383 -0.55 -19.06 -5.83
N PHE A 384 -1.63 -18.63 -5.19
CA PHE A 384 -1.89 -18.87 -3.77
C PHE A 384 -3.09 -19.74 -3.50
N CYS A 385 -4.12 -19.70 -4.36
CA CYS A 385 -5.33 -20.50 -4.22
C CYS A 385 -6.02 -20.72 -5.56
N ASP A 386 -7.05 -21.56 -5.58
CA ASP A 386 -7.93 -21.70 -6.73
C ASP A 386 -8.73 -20.39 -6.94
N PHE A 387 -8.63 -19.80 -8.14
CA PHE A 387 -9.24 -18.52 -8.44
C PHE A 387 -10.77 -18.59 -8.46
N GLU A 388 -11.34 -19.65 -9.05
CA GLU A 388 -12.79 -19.82 -9.16
C GLU A 388 -13.41 -19.96 -7.77
N TRP A 389 -12.80 -20.75 -6.90
CA TRP A 389 -13.20 -20.82 -5.50
C TRP A 389 -13.04 -19.45 -4.79
N PHE A 390 -11.95 -18.73 -5.04
CA PHE A 390 -11.69 -17.47 -4.36
C PHE A 390 -12.79 -16.44 -4.65
N VAL A 391 -13.25 -16.34 -5.90
CA VAL A 391 -14.30 -15.38 -6.30
C VAL A 391 -15.72 -15.91 -6.12
N SER A 392 -15.90 -17.19 -5.78
CA SER A 392 -17.23 -17.80 -5.56
C SER A 392 -17.93 -17.19 -4.33
N ASP A 393 -19.22 -17.42 -4.24
CA ASP A 393 -20.02 -17.07 -3.07
C ASP A 393 -19.90 -18.10 -1.92
N ASP A 394 -19.17 -19.21 -2.14
CA ASP A 394 -18.92 -20.20 -1.09
C ASP A 394 -18.13 -19.57 0.07
N PRO A 395 -18.62 -19.68 1.31
CA PRO A 395 -17.93 -19.11 2.44
C PRO A 395 -16.62 -19.83 2.72
N TYR A 396 -15.67 -19.13 3.29
CA TYR A 396 -14.46 -19.76 3.82
C TYR A 396 -14.79 -20.66 4.99
N ILE A 397 -14.24 -21.87 4.96
CA ILE A 397 -14.29 -22.85 6.05
C ILE A 397 -12.86 -23.06 6.55
N PRO A 398 -12.57 -22.91 7.86
CA PRO A 398 -11.24 -23.17 8.41
C PRO A 398 -10.69 -24.54 8.01
N GLY A 399 -9.46 -24.58 7.52
CA GLY A 399 -8.83 -25.79 7.02
C GLY A 399 -9.21 -26.20 5.57
N SER A 400 -10.17 -25.50 4.93
CA SER A 400 -10.57 -25.78 3.53
C SER A 400 -9.62 -25.17 2.49
N LEU A 401 -8.78 -24.22 2.89
CA LEU A 401 -7.75 -23.66 2.02
C LEU A 401 -6.73 -24.77 1.70
N GLN A 402 -6.88 -25.36 0.54
CA GLN A 402 -5.75 -25.95 -0.16
C GLN A 402 -4.88 -24.77 -0.64
N THR A 403 -4.05 -24.23 0.26
CA THR A 403 -2.96 -23.37 -0.16
C THR A 403 -2.17 -24.21 -1.14
N LYS A 404 -2.22 -23.85 -2.44
CA LYS A 404 -1.19 -24.35 -3.35
C LYS A 404 0.12 -23.92 -2.70
N PRO A 405 1.04 -24.85 -2.37
CA PRO A 405 2.33 -24.43 -1.91
C PRO A 405 2.81 -23.43 -2.95
N ARG A 406 3.28 -22.24 -2.50
CA ARG A 406 4.06 -21.34 -3.34
C ARG A 406 4.87 -22.27 -4.22
N ARG A 407 4.79 -22.19 -5.55
CA ARG A 407 5.64 -23.04 -6.43
C ARG A 407 7.00 -22.95 -5.79
N GLU A 408 7.40 -23.98 -5.08
CA GLU A 408 8.79 -24.18 -4.71
C GLU A 408 9.46 -24.10 -6.05
N LEU A 409 10.17 -23.02 -6.29
CA LEU A 409 11.18 -22.94 -7.35
C LEU A 409 11.99 -24.21 -7.03
N ASP A 410 11.80 -25.23 -7.84
CA ASP A 410 12.23 -26.59 -7.57
C ASP A 410 13.54 -26.54 -6.81
N GLU A 411 13.54 -26.94 -5.50
CA GLU A 411 14.75 -26.98 -4.66
C GLU A 411 15.82 -27.92 -5.27
N GLU A 412 15.44 -28.65 -6.31
CA GLU A 412 16.34 -29.53 -7.06
C GLU A 412 17.18 -28.81 -8.12
N THR A 413 16.85 -27.55 -8.50
CA THR A 413 17.73 -26.77 -9.38
C THR A 413 18.60 -25.88 -8.53
N PRO A 414 19.93 -26.13 -8.47
CA PRO A 414 20.84 -25.24 -7.75
C PRO A 414 20.60 -23.79 -8.18
N PRO A 415 20.60 -22.80 -7.26
CA PRO A 415 20.25 -21.41 -7.56
C PRO A 415 21.17 -20.72 -8.60
N TRP A 416 22.21 -21.41 -9.03
CA TRP A 416 23.18 -20.99 -10.07
C TRP A 416 22.96 -21.63 -11.43
N ILE A 417 22.02 -22.55 -11.61
CA ILE A 417 21.70 -23.08 -12.93
C ILE A 417 20.50 -22.32 -13.48
N LEU A 418 20.73 -21.56 -14.55
CA LEU A 418 19.67 -20.85 -15.26
C LEU A 418 18.67 -21.85 -15.84
N PRO A 419 17.37 -21.48 -16.00
CA PRO A 419 16.35 -22.35 -16.60
C PRO A 419 16.72 -22.92 -17.98
N CYS A 420 17.69 -22.33 -18.68
CA CYS A 420 18.28 -22.87 -19.90
C CYS A 420 19.33 -23.97 -19.65
N GLY A 421 19.59 -24.39 -18.39
CA GLY A 421 20.55 -25.42 -18.02
C GLY A 421 22.03 -25.01 -18.05
N ARG A 422 22.31 -23.66 -18.04
CA ARG A 422 23.67 -23.13 -18.03
C ARG A 422 23.97 -22.48 -16.67
N GLU A 423 25.23 -22.50 -16.26
CA GLU A 423 25.70 -21.87 -15.01
C GLU A 423 25.84 -20.34 -15.13
N THR A 424 26.09 -19.84 -16.35
CA THR A 424 26.22 -18.39 -16.63
C THR A 424 25.60 -18.06 -17.99
N CYS A 425 25.32 -16.81 -18.24
CA CYS A 425 24.86 -16.31 -19.54
C CYS A 425 26.00 -16.04 -20.54
N ASP A 426 27.26 -16.17 -20.16
CA ASP A 426 28.40 -15.95 -21.04
C ASP A 426 28.37 -16.91 -22.24
N GLY A 427 28.44 -16.31 -23.44
CA GLY A 427 28.36 -17.07 -24.70
C GLY A 427 26.98 -17.66 -25.03
N CYS A 428 25.93 -17.22 -24.36
CA CYS A 428 24.56 -17.62 -24.69
C CYS A 428 24.11 -16.97 -26.02
N PRO A 429 23.59 -17.75 -26.99
CA PRO A 429 23.14 -17.21 -28.27
C PRO A 429 21.90 -16.30 -28.16
N ASN A 430 21.19 -16.34 -27.02
CA ASN A 430 19.99 -15.55 -26.75
C ASN A 430 20.28 -14.34 -25.83
N LEU A 431 21.56 -13.95 -25.69
CA LEU A 431 21.97 -12.81 -24.89
C LEU A 431 21.93 -11.53 -25.73
N PHE A 432 21.16 -10.55 -25.30
CA PHE A 432 21.18 -9.18 -25.85
C PHE A 432 21.84 -8.24 -24.87
N THR A 433 22.70 -7.37 -25.39
CA THR A 433 23.24 -6.24 -24.66
C THR A 433 22.71 -4.96 -25.33
N ASP A 434 21.95 -4.17 -24.63
CA ASP A 434 21.77 -2.76 -24.96
C ASP A 434 22.68 -1.92 -24.03
N ASP A 435 22.85 -0.63 -24.31
CA ASP A 435 23.84 0.23 -23.64
C ASP A 435 23.68 0.33 -22.11
N PHE A 436 22.68 -0.31 -21.50
CA PHE A 436 22.40 -0.24 -20.05
C PHE A 436 21.90 -1.53 -19.40
N HIS A 437 21.47 -2.55 -20.14
CA HIS A 437 20.96 -3.80 -19.59
C HIS A 437 21.36 -4.99 -20.45
N MET A 438 21.81 -6.05 -19.80
CA MET A 438 21.88 -7.36 -20.44
C MET A 438 20.53 -8.06 -20.26
N SER A 439 19.94 -8.54 -21.33
CA SER A 439 18.69 -9.30 -21.34
C SER A 439 18.81 -10.57 -22.14
N CYS A 440 18.02 -11.57 -21.79
CA CYS A 440 17.97 -12.86 -22.50
C CYS A 440 16.61 -12.98 -23.20
N GLU A 441 16.59 -13.38 -24.47
CA GLU A 441 15.34 -13.60 -25.24
C GLU A 441 14.41 -14.62 -24.56
N LEU A 442 14.96 -15.55 -23.79
CA LEU A 442 14.19 -16.53 -23.03
C LEU A 442 13.69 -16.00 -21.68
N GLY A 443 13.94 -14.72 -21.36
CA GLY A 443 13.45 -14.08 -20.14
C GLY A 443 14.21 -14.48 -18.87
N HIS A 444 15.45 -14.96 -18.98
CA HIS A 444 16.27 -15.34 -17.83
C HIS A 444 16.99 -14.12 -17.24
N ASP A 445 17.06 -14.05 -15.91
CA ASP A 445 17.89 -13.09 -15.20
C ASP A 445 19.37 -13.35 -15.43
N ILE A 446 20.16 -12.31 -15.60
CA ILE A 446 21.62 -12.37 -15.77
C ILE A 446 22.27 -12.03 -14.43
N PRO A 447 23.02 -12.97 -13.81
CA PRO A 447 23.40 -12.83 -12.40
C PRO A 447 24.46 -11.77 -12.06
N ASP A 448 25.18 -11.19 -13.04
CA ASP A 448 26.46 -10.50 -12.80
C ASP A 448 26.42 -8.96 -12.88
N LEU A 449 25.25 -8.33 -12.82
CA LEU A 449 25.21 -6.86 -12.68
C LEU A 449 24.93 -6.46 -11.23
N PRO A 450 25.70 -5.51 -10.63
CA PRO A 450 25.38 -5.00 -9.30
C PRO A 450 24.02 -4.30 -9.35
N TYR A 451 23.07 -4.90 -8.67
CA TYR A 451 21.70 -4.41 -8.53
C TYR A 451 21.71 -3.07 -7.77
N LEU A 452 21.50 -1.98 -8.47
CA LEU A 452 21.10 -0.72 -7.87
C LEU A 452 19.61 -0.81 -7.54
N ASP A 453 19.32 -1.06 -6.27
CA ASP A 453 17.97 -1.24 -5.75
C ASP A 453 17.14 0.04 -6.00
N ALA A 454 16.07 -0.08 -6.78
CA ALA A 454 15.13 1.02 -7.03
C ALA A 454 14.54 1.63 -5.74
N ARG A 455 14.67 0.95 -4.59
CA ARG A 455 14.36 1.46 -3.26
C ARG A 455 15.32 2.55 -2.78
N GLU A 456 16.56 2.60 -3.30
CA GLU A 456 17.50 3.68 -2.95
C GLU A 456 17.13 5.01 -3.62
N GLU A 457 16.53 5.01 -4.80
CA GLU A 457 16.07 6.25 -5.44
C GLU A 457 14.86 6.86 -4.74
N ASP A 458 13.94 6.04 -4.23
CA ASP A 458 12.80 6.52 -3.45
C ASP A 458 13.22 7.01 -2.06
N ALA A 459 14.20 6.38 -1.42
CA ALA A 459 14.75 6.85 -0.14
C ALA A 459 15.52 8.17 -0.30
N ARG A 460 16.28 8.33 -1.38
CA ARG A 460 17.00 9.59 -1.67
C ARG A 460 16.09 10.74 -2.10
N ALA A 461 14.91 10.43 -2.65
CA ALA A 461 13.89 11.44 -2.96
C ALA A 461 13.20 11.98 -1.69
N PHE A 462 13.16 11.19 -0.60
CA PHE A 462 12.62 11.60 0.70
C PHE A 462 13.62 12.44 1.51
N ASP A 463 14.92 12.24 1.29
CA ASP A 463 15.99 12.93 2.02
C ASP A 463 16.31 14.33 1.45
N ARG A 464 15.64 14.76 0.38
CA ARG A 464 15.82 16.07 -0.28
C ARG A 464 14.60 16.97 -0.23
N ARG A 465 13.72 16.76 0.77
CA ARG A 465 12.61 17.68 1.02
C ARG A 465 12.51 18.13 2.47
#